data_2807d3d8740fce566b8d001e64082a8a
#
_entry.id   2807d3d8740fce566b8d001e64082a8a
#
_cell.length_a   1.000
_cell.length_b   1.000
_cell.length_c   1.000
_cell.angle_alpha   90.00
_cell.angle_beta   90.00
_cell.angle_gamma   90.00
#
_symmetry.space_group_name_H-M   'P 1'
#
loop_
_entity.id
_entity.type
_entity.pdbx_description
1 polymer ?
#
loop_
_entity_poly.entity_id
_entity_poly.type
_entity_poly.pdbx_seq_one_letter_code
_entity_poly.pdbx_strand_id
1 'polypeptide(L)'
;VSVFAMIFELLRRYEEQRKQLLSLSEDLEFAANHDPLTRLYNRRYLVNQVNEWMRKPGKNFWIVLMDVDDFKAVNDTYGHGYGDDVLREAGRLMLEEMLGKGIAARFGGEEFMLVFEQDDREQVLHSFRNIQDGLRRYSQNTRQTDITISGGMERYEADKQLDLLFTSVDRKLYTAKNN
;
A
#
# COMPACT_ATOMS: atom_id res chain seq x y z
N VAL A 1 34.60 41.76 12.92
CA VAL A 1 33.79 41.01 11.96
C VAL A 1 32.89 41.98 11.23
N SER A 2 32.91 42.00 9.90
CA SER A 2 32.07 42.86 9.08
C SER A 2 30.60 42.53 9.30
N VAL A 3 29.73 43.54 9.34
CA VAL A 3 28.26 43.38 9.42
C VAL A 3 27.77 42.48 8.29
N PHE A 4 28.35 42.57 7.10
CA PHE A 4 28.07 41.72 5.96
C PHE A 4 28.35 40.23 6.25
N ALA A 5 29.49 39.91 6.88
CA ALA A 5 29.84 38.55 7.24
C ALA A 5 28.88 37.97 8.29
N MET A 6 28.43 38.81 9.22
CA MET A 6 27.45 38.40 10.23
C MET A 6 26.07 38.15 9.62
N ILE A 7 25.62 39.02 8.72
CA ILE A 7 24.35 38.85 8.00
C ILE A 7 24.42 37.58 7.12
N PHE A 8 25.50 37.39 6.38
CA PHE A 8 25.69 36.20 5.54
C PHE A 8 25.64 34.89 6.35
N GLU A 9 26.32 34.88 7.51
CA GLU A 9 26.33 33.71 8.38
C GLU A 9 24.91 33.46 8.98
N LEU A 10 24.17 34.49 9.35
CA LEU A 10 22.79 34.36 9.82
C LEU A 10 21.86 33.84 8.74
N LEU A 11 21.97 34.35 7.52
CA LEU A 11 21.17 33.87 6.38
C LEU A 11 21.50 32.41 6.07
N ARG A 12 22.77 32.00 6.05
CA ARG A 12 23.21 30.65 5.85
C ARG A 12 22.61 29.70 6.90
N ARG A 13 22.70 30.07 8.18
CA ARG A 13 22.11 29.28 9.29
C ARG A 13 20.60 29.18 9.18
N TYR A 14 19.95 30.27 8.81
CA TYR A 14 18.49 30.29 8.62
C TYR A 14 18.08 29.32 7.48
N GLU A 15 18.81 29.34 6.36
CA GLU A 15 18.53 28.40 5.25
C GLU A 15 18.78 26.94 5.62
N GLU A 16 19.85 26.67 6.37
CA GLU A 16 20.16 25.32 6.86
C GLU A 16 19.05 24.83 7.81
N GLN A 17 18.63 25.64 8.76
CA GLN A 17 17.54 25.32 9.68
C GLN A 17 16.20 25.11 8.95
N ARG A 18 15.90 25.96 7.98
CA ARG A 18 14.70 25.82 7.16
C ARG A 18 14.69 24.50 6.39
N LYS A 19 15.82 24.11 5.76
CA LYS A 19 15.96 22.84 5.07
C LYS A 19 15.76 21.65 6.02
N GLN A 20 16.36 21.72 7.21
CA GLN A 20 16.20 20.67 8.22
C GLN A 20 14.74 20.51 8.68
N LEU A 21 14.04 21.64 8.92
CA LEU A 21 12.63 21.63 9.31
C LEU A 21 11.74 21.04 8.21
N LEU A 22 11.98 21.40 6.95
CA LEU A 22 11.23 20.86 5.81
C LEU A 22 11.46 19.35 5.68
N SER A 23 12.71 18.88 5.75
CA SER A 23 13.05 17.45 5.69
C SER A 23 12.40 16.68 6.85
N LEU A 24 12.45 17.21 8.08
CA LEU A 24 11.80 16.58 9.22
C LEU A 24 10.28 16.54 9.07
N SER A 25 9.67 17.59 8.53
CA SER A 25 8.23 17.62 8.24
C SER A 25 7.82 16.56 7.23
N GLU A 26 8.61 16.40 6.15
CA GLU A 26 8.37 15.38 5.13
C GLU A 26 8.52 13.96 5.72
N ASP A 27 9.55 13.72 6.55
CA ASP A 27 9.77 12.44 7.22
C ASP A 27 8.62 12.09 8.19
N LEU A 28 8.14 13.08 8.94
CA LEU A 28 7.00 12.92 9.84
C LEU A 28 5.70 12.64 9.07
N GLU A 29 5.46 13.35 7.99
CA GLU A 29 4.29 13.12 7.12
C GLU A 29 4.34 11.72 6.50
N PHE A 30 5.51 11.32 6.01
CA PHE A 30 5.71 9.97 5.49
C PHE A 30 5.45 8.91 6.56
N ALA A 31 6.07 9.02 7.73
CA ALA A 31 5.89 8.09 8.85
C ALA A 31 4.42 8.03 9.34
N ALA A 32 3.71 9.15 9.25
CA ALA A 32 2.30 9.22 9.62
C ALA A 32 1.37 8.47 8.66
N ASN A 33 1.71 8.39 7.38
CA ASN A 33 0.83 7.92 6.32
C ASN A 33 1.23 6.58 5.67
N HIS A 34 2.47 6.12 5.90
CA HIS A 34 3.01 4.92 5.26
C HIS A 34 3.37 3.83 6.27
N ASP A 35 3.40 2.60 5.76
CA ASP A 35 3.96 1.45 6.46
C ASP A 35 5.49 1.41 6.28
N PRO A 36 6.27 1.32 7.36
CA PRO A 36 7.73 1.41 7.26
C PRO A 36 8.38 0.21 6.56
N LEU A 37 7.75 -0.98 6.61
CA LEU A 37 8.30 -2.18 5.98
C LEU A 37 8.11 -2.18 4.46
N THR A 38 6.90 -1.90 4.01
CA THR A 38 6.51 -2.04 2.60
C THR A 38 6.54 -0.72 1.82
N ARG A 39 6.58 0.41 2.51
CA ARG A 39 6.52 1.77 1.96
C ARG A 39 5.17 2.13 1.32
N LEU A 40 4.20 1.21 1.35
CA LEU A 40 2.83 1.48 0.97
C LEU A 40 2.17 2.45 1.96
N TYR A 41 1.03 3.01 1.58
CA TYR A 41 0.22 3.72 2.56
C TYR A 41 -0.19 2.78 3.71
N ASN A 42 -0.43 3.34 4.89
CA ASN A 42 -0.98 2.58 6.00
C ASN A 42 -2.53 2.56 5.93
N ARG A 43 -3.13 1.69 6.75
CA ARG A 43 -4.59 1.54 6.84
C ARG A 43 -5.31 2.86 7.10
N ARG A 44 -4.76 3.70 8.00
CA ARG A 44 -5.38 4.98 8.36
C ARG A 44 -5.49 5.92 7.16
N TYR A 45 -4.42 6.08 6.41
CA TYR A 45 -4.41 6.92 5.20
C TYR A 45 -5.42 6.41 4.17
N LEU A 46 -5.42 5.10 3.90
CA LEU A 46 -6.33 4.49 2.93
C LEU A 46 -7.80 4.72 3.32
N VAL A 47 -8.17 4.48 4.57
CA VAL A 47 -9.56 4.68 5.05
C VAL A 47 -9.99 6.13 4.88
N ASN A 48 -9.11 7.09 5.20
CA ASN A 48 -9.40 8.50 5.01
C ASN A 48 -9.61 8.84 3.54
N GLN A 49 -8.76 8.34 2.63
CA GLN A 49 -8.89 8.58 1.19
C GLN A 49 -10.16 7.94 0.61
N VAL A 50 -10.48 6.72 1.00
CA VAL A 50 -11.73 6.07 0.57
C VAL A 50 -12.95 6.87 1.04
N ASN A 51 -12.97 7.33 2.29
CA ASN A 51 -14.04 8.19 2.79
C ASN A 51 -14.18 9.50 1.98
N GLU A 52 -13.07 10.13 1.61
CA GLU A 52 -13.09 11.32 0.75
C GLU A 52 -13.67 11.01 -0.64
N TRP A 53 -13.32 9.87 -1.22
CA TRP A 53 -13.84 9.45 -2.53
C TRP A 53 -15.34 9.14 -2.47
N MET A 54 -15.81 8.50 -1.38
CA MET A 54 -17.23 8.18 -1.17
C MET A 54 -18.11 9.44 -1.05
N ARG A 55 -17.53 10.56 -0.59
CA ARG A 55 -18.26 11.86 -0.51
C ARG A 55 -18.44 12.53 -1.87
N LYS A 56 -17.68 12.12 -2.90
CA LYS A 56 -17.77 12.72 -4.24
C LYS A 56 -18.98 12.15 -4.98
N PRO A 57 -19.93 12.99 -5.43
CA PRO A 57 -21.10 12.52 -6.16
C PRO A 57 -20.70 11.74 -7.42
N GLY A 58 -21.34 10.59 -7.65
CA GLY A 58 -21.12 9.78 -8.86
C GLY A 58 -19.76 9.07 -8.94
N LYS A 59 -18.93 9.12 -7.89
CA LYS A 59 -17.65 8.42 -7.85
C LYS A 59 -17.89 6.91 -7.67
N ASN A 60 -17.48 6.13 -8.66
CA ASN A 60 -17.38 4.68 -8.55
C ASN A 60 -15.89 4.30 -8.53
N PHE A 61 -15.55 3.25 -7.79
CA PHE A 61 -14.20 2.73 -7.71
C PHE A 61 -14.22 1.25 -7.33
N TRP A 62 -13.08 0.58 -7.51
CA TRP A 62 -12.92 -0.80 -7.09
C TRP A 62 -11.98 -0.89 -5.90
N ILE A 63 -12.29 -1.80 -4.98
CA ILE A 63 -11.38 -2.20 -3.92
C ILE A 63 -11.01 -3.68 -4.06
N VAL A 64 -9.77 -4.01 -3.72
CA VAL A 64 -9.27 -5.38 -3.67
C VAL A 64 -8.58 -5.57 -2.34
N LEU A 65 -9.07 -6.48 -1.51
CA LEU A 65 -8.38 -6.95 -0.32
C LEU A 65 -7.57 -8.19 -0.69
N MET A 66 -6.29 -8.17 -0.38
CA MET A 66 -5.33 -9.23 -0.70
C MET A 66 -4.65 -9.72 0.58
N ASP A 67 -4.28 -10.99 0.59
CA ASP A 67 -3.59 -11.60 1.73
C ASP A 67 -2.61 -12.66 1.21
N VAL A 68 -1.38 -12.63 1.73
CA VAL A 68 -0.36 -13.63 1.37
C VAL A 68 -0.75 -14.98 1.92
N ASP A 69 -0.85 -15.98 1.04
CA ASP A 69 -1.30 -17.31 1.41
C ASP A 69 -0.28 -18.02 2.30
N ASP A 70 -0.76 -18.68 3.35
CA ASP A 70 0.05 -19.46 4.28
C ASP A 70 1.27 -18.69 4.86
N PHE A 71 1.15 -17.38 5.05
CA PHE A 71 2.26 -16.51 5.46
C PHE A 71 2.92 -16.98 6.78
N LYS A 72 2.15 -17.51 7.71
CA LYS A 72 2.70 -18.14 8.92
C LYS A 72 3.65 -19.29 8.57
N ALA A 73 3.26 -20.16 7.64
CA ALA A 73 4.10 -21.27 7.18
C ALA A 73 5.39 -20.78 6.51
N VAL A 74 5.32 -19.67 5.77
CA VAL A 74 6.50 -19.01 5.19
C VAL A 74 7.47 -18.58 6.30
N ASN A 75 6.98 -17.91 7.34
CA ASN A 75 7.80 -17.51 8.49
C ASN A 75 8.37 -18.72 9.24
N ASP A 76 7.56 -19.74 9.49
CA ASP A 76 7.98 -20.94 10.23
C ASP A 76 9.05 -21.74 9.45
N THR A 77 8.98 -21.75 8.11
CA THR A 77 9.90 -22.51 7.25
C THR A 77 11.19 -21.73 6.94
N TYR A 78 11.08 -20.45 6.60
CA TYR A 78 12.18 -19.64 6.08
C TYR A 78 12.66 -18.54 7.03
N GLY A 79 11.98 -18.35 8.16
CA GLY A 79 12.26 -17.31 9.15
C GLY A 79 11.55 -15.99 8.84
N HIS A 80 11.39 -15.17 9.90
CA HIS A 80 10.72 -13.87 9.81
C HIS A 80 11.43 -12.88 8.88
N GLY A 81 12.75 -12.98 8.73
CA GLY A 81 13.51 -12.13 7.80
C GLY A 81 13.07 -12.35 6.35
N TYR A 82 12.88 -13.59 5.93
CA TYR A 82 12.37 -13.89 4.60
C TYR A 82 10.90 -13.52 4.45
N GLY A 83 10.09 -13.72 5.48
CA GLY A 83 8.70 -13.22 5.50
C GLY A 83 8.63 -11.71 5.28
N ASP A 84 9.50 -10.95 5.94
CA ASP A 84 9.61 -9.50 5.70
C ASP A 84 10.03 -9.16 4.28
N ASP A 85 10.94 -9.94 3.68
CA ASP A 85 11.35 -9.75 2.29
C ASP A 85 10.20 -10.02 1.31
N VAL A 86 9.39 -11.04 1.58
CA VAL A 86 8.16 -11.34 0.81
C VAL A 86 7.17 -10.18 0.89
N LEU A 87 6.96 -9.60 2.08
CA LEU A 87 6.08 -8.44 2.25
C LEU A 87 6.63 -7.19 1.55
N ARG A 88 7.96 -6.95 1.60
CA ARG A 88 8.59 -5.84 0.86
C ARG A 88 8.41 -5.99 -0.65
N GLU A 89 8.60 -7.21 -1.16
CA GLU A 89 8.42 -7.48 -2.59
C GLU A 89 6.96 -7.33 -3.01
N ALA A 90 6.01 -7.83 -2.24
CA ALA A 90 4.59 -7.59 -2.48
C ALA A 90 4.27 -6.09 -2.52
N GLY A 91 4.80 -5.33 -1.57
CA GLY A 91 4.66 -3.87 -1.54
C GLY A 91 5.26 -3.18 -2.77
N ARG A 92 6.45 -3.58 -3.20
CA ARG A 92 7.11 -3.06 -4.40
C ARG A 92 6.28 -3.30 -5.66
N LEU A 93 5.79 -4.53 -5.84
CA LEU A 93 4.94 -4.91 -6.97
C LEU A 93 3.64 -4.10 -7.00
N MET A 94 3.02 -3.90 -5.83
CA MET A 94 1.80 -3.10 -5.71
C MET A 94 2.04 -1.62 -6.00
N LEU A 95 3.16 -1.04 -5.53
CA LEU A 95 3.53 0.35 -5.85
C LEU A 95 3.68 0.57 -7.35
N GLU A 96 4.41 -0.34 -8.03
CA GLU A 96 4.62 -0.25 -9.47
C GLU A 96 3.32 -0.44 -10.24
N GLU A 97 2.52 -1.44 -9.87
CA GLU A 97 1.28 -1.77 -10.58
C GLU A 97 0.20 -0.70 -10.40
N MET A 98 0.14 -0.05 -9.23
CA MET A 98 -0.89 0.94 -8.90
C MET A 98 -0.55 2.37 -9.33
N LEU A 99 0.64 2.60 -9.89
CA LEU A 99 1.06 3.92 -10.35
C LEU A 99 0.10 4.48 -11.40
N GLY A 100 -0.53 5.62 -11.09
CA GLY A 100 -1.52 6.27 -11.95
C GLY A 100 -2.88 5.57 -12.02
N LYS A 101 -3.11 4.50 -11.26
CA LYS A 101 -4.38 3.76 -11.23
C LYS A 101 -5.16 3.94 -9.93
N GLY A 102 -4.48 4.31 -8.86
CA GLY A 102 -5.10 4.46 -7.54
C GLY A 102 -4.09 4.38 -6.42
N ILE A 103 -4.50 3.81 -5.29
CA ILE A 103 -3.67 3.70 -4.08
C ILE A 103 -3.53 2.25 -3.62
N ALA A 104 -2.38 1.95 -3.03
CA ALA A 104 -2.07 0.69 -2.38
C ALA A 104 -1.71 0.93 -0.92
N ALA A 105 -2.21 0.10 -0.02
CA ALA A 105 -1.93 0.17 1.41
C ALA A 105 -1.66 -1.21 2.00
N ARG A 106 -0.81 -1.24 3.03
CA ARG A 106 -0.75 -2.38 3.94
C ARG A 106 -1.86 -2.24 4.96
N PHE A 107 -2.80 -3.18 4.93
CA PHE A 107 -4.03 -3.10 5.73
C PHE A 107 -3.91 -3.84 7.06
N GLY A 108 -3.12 -4.89 7.11
CA GLY A 108 -2.81 -5.71 8.29
C GLY A 108 -1.41 -6.29 8.23
N GLY A 109 -1.13 -7.36 8.96
CA GLY A 109 0.17 -8.05 9.00
C GLY A 109 0.64 -8.52 7.63
N GLU A 110 -0.13 -9.38 6.99
CA GLU A 110 0.07 -9.91 5.63
C GLU A 110 -1.03 -9.47 4.65
N GLU A 111 -1.89 -8.54 5.08
CA GLU A 111 -3.03 -8.05 4.33
C GLU A 111 -2.71 -6.73 3.64
N PHE A 112 -3.14 -6.61 2.41
CA PHE A 112 -2.98 -5.42 1.56
C PHE A 112 -4.32 -5.02 0.96
N MET A 113 -4.49 -3.74 0.70
CA MET A 113 -5.67 -3.23 0.03
C MET A 113 -5.28 -2.31 -1.13
N LEU A 114 -5.87 -2.57 -2.29
CA LEU A 114 -5.77 -1.72 -3.47
C LEU A 114 -7.10 -1.02 -3.70
N VAL A 115 -7.06 0.25 -4.03
CA VAL A 115 -8.25 1.03 -4.41
C VAL A 115 -7.99 1.68 -5.75
N PHE A 116 -8.74 1.28 -6.76
CA PHE A 116 -8.63 1.74 -8.14
C PHE A 116 -9.60 2.91 -8.37
N GLU A 117 -9.09 4.04 -8.83
CA GLU A 117 -9.90 5.23 -9.09
C GLU A 117 -10.86 5.10 -10.27
N GLN A 118 -10.53 4.24 -11.22
CA GLN A 118 -11.33 4.02 -12.41
C GLN A 118 -12.26 2.83 -12.22
N ASP A 119 -13.45 2.92 -12.81
CA ASP A 119 -14.44 1.85 -12.81
C ASP A 119 -14.18 0.87 -13.96
N ASP A 120 -13.02 0.23 -13.94
CA ASP A 120 -12.57 -0.73 -14.95
C ASP A 120 -12.21 -2.08 -14.30
N ARG A 121 -13.13 -3.03 -14.38
CA ARG A 121 -12.96 -4.37 -13.83
C ARG A 121 -11.80 -5.13 -14.47
N GLU A 122 -11.61 -5.00 -15.77
CA GLU A 122 -10.53 -5.73 -16.48
C GLU A 122 -9.15 -5.20 -16.08
N GLN A 123 -9.02 -3.89 -15.89
CA GLN A 123 -7.81 -3.30 -15.32
C GLN A 123 -7.50 -3.86 -13.92
N VAL A 124 -8.51 -3.97 -13.05
CA VAL A 124 -8.34 -4.52 -11.70
C VAL A 124 -7.85 -5.97 -11.75
N LEU A 125 -8.47 -6.81 -12.58
CA LEU A 125 -8.08 -8.22 -12.74
C LEU A 125 -6.67 -8.37 -13.33
N HIS A 126 -6.32 -7.53 -14.31
CA HIS A 126 -5.00 -7.52 -14.91
C HIS A 126 -3.92 -7.16 -13.88
N SER A 127 -4.13 -6.08 -13.14
CA SER A 127 -3.22 -5.64 -12.08
C SER A 127 -3.06 -6.69 -10.98
N PHE A 128 -4.15 -7.33 -10.58
CA PHE A 128 -4.10 -8.40 -9.59
C PHE A 128 -3.24 -9.59 -10.06
N ARG A 129 -3.43 -10.05 -11.30
CA ARG A 129 -2.63 -11.13 -11.90
C ARG A 129 -1.14 -10.78 -11.97
N ASN A 130 -0.82 -9.56 -12.38
CA ASN A 130 0.58 -9.10 -12.45
C ASN A 130 1.27 -9.17 -11.08
N ILE A 131 0.57 -8.78 -10.01
CA ILE A 131 1.08 -8.87 -8.63
C ILE A 131 1.28 -10.33 -8.23
N GLN A 132 0.29 -11.20 -8.49
CA GLN A 132 0.39 -12.64 -8.19
C GLN A 132 1.59 -13.28 -8.89
N ASP A 133 1.72 -13.05 -10.20
CA ASP A 133 2.80 -13.61 -11.01
C ASP A 133 4.17 -13.07 -10.60
N GLY A 134 4.23 -11.79 -10.22
CA GLY A 134 5.45 -11.17 -9.72
C GLY A 134 5.92 -11.82 -8.41
N LEU A 135 5.01 -12.00 -7.45
CA LEU A 135 5.34 -12.61 -6.16
C LEU A 135 5.76 -14.08 -6.31
N ARG A 136 5.07 -14.83 -7.17
CA ARG A 136 5.43 -16.21 -7.48
C ARG A 136 6.83 -16.29 -8.09
N ARG A 137 7.15 -15.46 -9.09
CA ARG A 137 8.48 -15.41 -9.69
C ARG A 137 9.56 -15.09 -8.67
N TYR A 138 9.30 -14.12 -7.80
CA TYR A 138 10.23 -13.78 -6.73
C TYR A 138 10.53 -14.97 -5.81
N SER A 139 9.50 -15.65 -5.33
CA SER A 139 9.65 -16.78 -4.41
C SER A 139 10.33 -18.01 -5.08
N GLN A 140 10.05 -18.27 -6.35
CA GLN A 140 10.73 -19.30 -7.12
C GLN A 140 12.22 -18.99 -7.29
N ASN A 141 12.57 -17.73 -7.58
CA ASN A 141 13.96 -17.31 -7.78
C ASN A 141 14.78 -17.29 -6.48
N THR A 142 14.14 -16.99 -5.35
CA THR A 142 14.85 -16.81 -4.06
C THR A 142 14.89 -18.07 -3.21
N ARG A 143 13.85 -18.91 -3.25
CA ARG A 143 13.70 -20.09 -2.38
C ARG A 143 13.16 -21.33 -3.09
N GLN A 144 13.01 -21.30 -4.42
CA GLN A 144 12.44 -22.40 -5.20
C GLN A 144 11.09 -22.90 -4.64
N THR A 145 10.27 -21.96 -4.18
CA THR A 145 8.95 -22.19 -3.59
C THR A 145 7.91 -21.33 -4.28
N ASP A 146 6.65 -21.71 -4.16
CA ASP A 146 5.51 -20.95 -4.69
C ASP A 146 4.78 -20.23 -3.55
N ILE A 147 5.08 -18.94 -3.38
CA ILE A 147 4.31 -18.08 -2.49
C ILE A 147 3.25 -17.38 -3.33
N THR A 148 2.00 -17.54 -2.94
CA THR A 148 0.86 -16.96 -3.62
C THR A 148 0.18 -15.89 -2.77
N ILE A 149 -0.67 -15.09 -3.40
CA ILE A 149 -1.49 -14.08 -2.76
C ILE A 149 -2.92 -14.22 -3.27
N SER A 150 -3.87 -14.32 -2.35
CA SER A 150 -5.30 -14.39 -2.67
C SER A 150 -5.95 -13.03 -2.56
N GLY A 151 -7.02 -12.79 -3.28
CA GLY A 151 -7.73 -11.52 -3.25
C GLY A 151 -9.24 -11.64 -3.40
N GLY A 152 -9.95 -10.76 -2.70
CA GLY A 152 -11.36 -10.48 -2.91
C GLY A 152 -11.54 -9.08 -3.47
N MET A 153 -12.42 -8.90 -4.43
CA MET A 153 -12.67 -7.59 -5.04
C MET A 153 -14.14 -7.20 -4.96
N GLU A 154 -14.39 -5.90 -4.75
CA GLU A 154 -15.72 -5.32 -4.69
C GLU A 154 -15.74 -3.98 -5.41
N ARG A 155 -16.83 -3.71 -6.13
CA ARG A 155 -17.11 -2.42 -6.73
C ARG A 155 -17.87 -1.54 -5.74
N TYR A 156 -17.35 -0.35 -5.48
CA TYR A 156 -18.11 0.67 -4.79
C TYR A 156 -19.06 1.36 -5.76
N GLU A 157 -20.32 1.40 -5.40
CA GLU A 157 -21.35 2.20 -6.05
C GLU A 157 -21.86 3.22 -5.03
N ALA A 158 -22.25 4.40 -5.52
CA ALA A 158 -22.79 5.46 -4.66
C ALA A 158 -23.88 4.90 -3.73
N ASP A 159 -23.92 5.41 -2.50
CA ASP A 159 -24.86 5.06 -1.43
C ASP A 159 -24.56 3.77 -0.63
N LYS A 160 -23.44 3.07 -0.88
CA LYS A 160 -22.98 1.99 0.01
C LYS A 160 -22.23 2.54 1.22
N GLN A 161 -22.45 1.94 2.39
CA GLN A 161 -21.67 2.27 3.59
C GLN A 161 -20.29 1.60 3.54
N LEU A 162 -19.27 2.27 4.08
CA LEU A 162 -17.88 1.78 4.08
C LEU A 162 -17.73 0.42 4.76
N ASP A 163 -18.39 0.24 5.91
CA ASP A 163 -18.32 -1.03 6.67
C ASP A 163 -18.91 -2.20 5.88
N LEU A 164 -19.98 -1.96 5.12
CA LEU A 164 -20.56 -2.99 4.24
C LEU A 164 -19.64 -3.32 3.07
N LEU A 165 -18.94 -2.32 2.54
CA LEU A 165 -17.95 -2.51 1.47
C LEU A 165 -16.79 -3.38 1.95
N PHE A 166 -16.21 -3.09 3.11
CA PHE A 166 -15.13 -3.87 3.70
C PHE A 166 -15.57 -5.28 4.09
N THR A 167 -16.75 -5.43 4.68
CA THR A 167 -17.30 -6.76 5.00
C THR A 167 -17.50 -7.60 3.75
N SER A 168 -17.97 -7.02 2.66
CA SER A 168 -18.20 -7.73 1.39
C SER A 168 -16.89 -8.19 0.78
N VAL A 169 -15.86 -7.34 0.75
CA VAL A 169 -14.56 -7.71 0.17
C VAL A 169 -13.83 -8.75 1.02
N ASP A 170 -13.92 -8.66 2.34
CA ASP A 170 -13.36 -9.64 3.27
C ASP A 170 -13.98 -11.03 3.08
N ARG A 171 -15.29 -11.11 2.96
CA ARG A 171 -15.99 -12.38 2.67
C ARG A 171 -15.55 -12.98 1.33
N LYS A 172 -15.31 -12.17 0.30
CA LYS A 172 -14.83 -12.65 -0.99
C LYS A 172 -13.40 -13.16 -0.92
N LEU A 173 -12.53 -12.50 -0.14
CA LEU A 173 -11.19 -13.00 0.14
C LEU A 173 -11.23 -14.34 0.87
N TYR A 174 -12.05 -14.47 1.91
CA TYR A 174 -12.24 -15.72 2.63
C TYR A 174 -12.68 -16.86 1.70
N THR A 175 -13.61 -16.59 0.79
CA THR A 175 -14.04 -17.59 -0.21
C THR A 175 -12.91 -17.98 -1.16
N ALA A 176 -12.10 -17.01 -1.60
CA ALA A 176 -10.96 -17.29 -2.49
C ALA A 176 -9.88 -18.16 -1.83
N LYS A 177 -9.66 -18.01 -0.52
CA LYS A 177 -8.69 -18.83 0.23
C LYS A 177 -9.15 -20.27 0.51
N ASN A 178 -10.46 -20.51 0.48
CA ASN A 178 -11.03 -21.84 0.83
C ASN A 178 -11.50 -22.65 -0.39
N ASN A 179 -11.27 -22.17 -1.60
CA ASN A 179 -11.51 -22.85 -2.86
C ASN A 179 -10.19 -23.28 -3.52
#